data_5c59d57bd583a080b916d842aa9aa135
#
_entry.id   5c59d57bd583a080b916d842aa9aa135
#
_cell.length_a   1.000
_cell.length_b   1.000
_cell.length_c   1.000
_cell.angle_alpha   90.00
_cell.angle_beta   90.00
_cell.angle_gamma   90.00
#
_symmetry.space_group_name_H-M   'P 1'
#
loop_
_entity.id
_entity.type
_entity.pdbx_description
1 polymer ?
#
loop_
_entity_poly.entity_id
_entity_poly.type
_entity_poly.pdbx_seq_one_letter_code
_entity_poly.pdbx_strand_id
1 'polypeptide(L)'
;VRLNNHHLAKSDADDLVEWALRGANLWEEVKDRLDNPGIGLSGGQQQRLCIARAVAVHPQVLLMDEPCSALDPISTLAIEDLINELKSDYTIVIVTHNMQQAARIADYTAFFNLKAVGQPGHLEYFADTITMFNNPQNEEAERYISGRFG
;
A
#
# COMPACT_ATOMS: atom_id res chain seq x y z
N VAL A 1 1.15 -5.47 -17.10
CA VAL A 1 -0.22 -5.26 -17.60
C VAL A 1 -0.50 -6.19 -18.78
N ARG A 2 0.27 -6.15 -19.88
CA ARG A 2 0.05 -7.00 -21.06
C ARG A 2 0.08 -8.51 -20.76
N LEU A 3 0.92 -8.96 -19.82
CA LEU A 3 1.05 -10.39 -19.47
C LEU A 3 -0.23 -10.99 -18.87
N ASN A 4 -1.03 -10.20 -18.18
CA ASN A 4 -2.28 -10.67 -17.56
C ASN A 4 -3.52 -10.48 -18.46
N ASN A 5 -3.35 -9.81 -19.62
CA ASN A 5 -4.43 -9.41 -20.52
C ASN A 5 -4.10 -9.80 -21.98
N HIS A 6 -3.68 -11.05 -22.20
CA HIS A 6 -3.28 -11.57 -23.51
C HIS A 6 -4.38 -11.53 -24.59
N HIS A 7 -5.64 -11.38 -24.19
CA HIS A 7 -6.79 -11.36 -25.07
C HIS A 7 -7.14 -9.95 -25.60
N LEU A 8 -6.50 -8.90 -25.06
CA LEU A 8 -6.75 -7.53 -25.49
C LEU A 8 -6.05 -7.21 -26.81
N ALA A 9 -6.72 -6.44 -27.67
CA ALA A 9 -6.08 -5.81 -28.81
C ALA A 9 -4.94 -4.89 -28.32
N LYS A 10 -3.96 -4.62 -29.19
CA LYS A 10 -2.80 -3.79 -28.80
C LYS A 10 -3.23 -2.39 -28.32
N SER A 11 -4.19 -1.75 -29.02
CA SER A 11 -4.75 -0.45 -28.65
C SER A 11 -5.35 -0.47 -27.24
N ASP A 12 -6.20 -1.48 -26.95
CA ASP A 12 -6.89 -1.60 -25.66
C ASP A 12 -5.89 -1.87 -24.52
N ALA A 13 -4.80 -2.59 -24.83
CA ALA A 13 -3.72 -2.83 -23.88
C ALA A 13 -2.91 -1.56 -23.60
N ASP A 14 -2.70 -0.71 -24.59
CA ASP A 14 -1.99 0.56 -24.43
C ASP A 14 -2.86 1.57 -23.64
N ASP A 15 -4.16 1.63 -23.92
CA ASP A 15 -5.12 2.45 -23.15
C ASP A 15 -5.19 2.02 -21.68
N LEU A 16 -5.19 0.70 -21.42
CA LEU A 16 -5.16 0.16 -20.07
C LEU A 16 -3.84 0.50 -19.33
N VAL A 17 -2.71 0.48 -20.03
CA VAL A 17 -1.41 0.88 -19.48
C VAL A 17 -1.44 2.36 -19.09
N GLU A 18 -1.91 3.24 -19.97
CA GLU A 18 -2.02 4.67 -19.67
C GLU A 18 -2.96 4.90 -18.49
N TRP A 19 -4.15 4.30 -18.49
CA TRP A 19 -5.12 4.41 -17.41
C TRP A 19 -4.52 3.98 -16.05
N ALA A 20 -3.86 2.83 -16.00
CA ALA A 20 -3.25 2.33 -14.77
C ALA A 20 -2.09 3.20 -14.26
N LEU A 21 -1.27 3.73 -15.17
CA LEU A 21 -0.16 4.62 -14.82
C LEU A 21 -0.66 6.01 -14.37
N ARG A 22 -1.76 6.51 -14.94
CA ARG A 22 -2.42 7.74 -14.47
C ARG A 22 -3.01 7.53 -13.08
N GLY A 23 -3.74 6.43 -12.85
CA GLY A 23 -4.28 6.05 -11.54
C GLY A 23 -3.21 5.83 -10.46
N ALA A 24 -1.96 5.62 -10.83
CA ALA A 24 -0.82 5.53 -9.91
C ALA A 24 0.04 6.82 -9.87
N ASN A 25 -0.46 7.94 -10.41
CA ASN A 25 0.25 9.22 -10.50
C ASN A 25 1.68 9.09 -11.08
N LEU A 26 1.87 8.20 -12.07
CA LEU A 26 3.18 7.88 -12.65
C LEU A 26 3.29 8.23 -14.16
N TRP A 27 2.15 8.40 -14.86
CA TRP A 27 2.12 8.55 -16.31
C TRP A 27 3.04 9.67 -16.82
N GLU A 28 2.94 10.87 -16.28
CA GLU A 28 3.70 12.02 -16.75
C GLU A 28 5.22 11.86 -16.62
N GLU A 29 5.64 11.00 -15.70
CA GLU A 29 7.06 10.73 -15.47
C GLU A 29 7.64 9.64 -16.40
N VAL A 30 6.79 8.76 -16.97
CA VAL A 30 7.26 7.59 -17.69
C VAL A 30 6.74 7.45 -19.13
N LYS A 31 5.76 8.25 -19.56
CA LYS A 31 5.09 8.14 -20.87
C LYS A 31 6.06 8.09 -22.06
N ASP A 32 7.19 8.80 -22.00
CA ASP A 32 8.18 8.88 -23.07
C ASP A 32 9.23 7.76 -23.01
N ARG A 33 9.12 6.81 -22.07
CA ARG A 33 10.09 5.73 -21.84
C ARG A 33 9.45 4.40 -21.40
N LEU A 34 8.26 4.12 -21.89
CA LEU A 34 7.48 2.93 -21.53
C LEU A 34 8.18 1.60 -21.87
N ASP A 35 9.05 1.59 -22.87
CA ASP A 35 9.82 0.42 -23.27
C ASP A 35 11.13 0.24 -22.48
N ASN A 36 11.48 1.19 -21.62
CA ASN A 36 12.69 1.11 -20.80
C ASN A 36 12.49 0.13 -19.63
N PRO A 37 13.56 -0.57 -19.19
CA PRO A 37 13.48 -1.43 -18.01
C PRO A 37 13.09 -0.65 -16.75
N GLY A 38 12.13 -1.18 -16.00
CA GLY A 38 11.64 -0.55 -14.77
C GLY A 38 12.68 -0.45 -13.64
N ILE A 39 13.79 -1.19 -13.72
CA ILE A 39 14.90 -1.11 -12.76
C ILE A 39 15.59 0.26 -12.79
N GLY A 40 15.47 1.02 -13.86
CA GLY A 40 15.99 2.39 -13.97
C GLY A 40 15.12 3.46 -13.30
N LEU A 41 13.99 3.08 -12.72
CA LEU A 41 13.10 3.98 -11.98
C LEU A 41 13.59 4.17 -10.54
N SER A 42 13.28 5.34 -9.93
CA SER A 42 13.49 5.56 -8.50
C SER A 42 12.64 4.61 -7.64
N GLY A 43 12.96 4.43 -6.36
CA GLY A 43 12.20 3.55 -5.46
C GLY A 43 10.70 3.92 -5.40
N GLY A 44 10.37 5.21 -5.26
CA GLY A 44 8.99 5.69 -5.29
C GLY A 44 8.28 5.46 -6.63
N GLN A 45 9.00 5.61 -7.77
CA GLN A 45 8.47 5.28 -9.09
C GLN A 45 8.22 3.78 -9.26
N GLN A 46 9.13 2.93 -8.77
CA GLN A 46 8.97 1.47 -8.79
C GLN A 46 7.75 1.05 -7.95
N GLN A 47 7.56 1.65 -6.79
CA GLN A 47 6.41 1.36 -5.93
C GLN A 47 5.10 1.77 -6.61
N ARG A 48 5.02 2.97 -7.19
CA ARG A 48 3.86 3.41 -7.98
C ARG A 48 3.62 2.52 -9.20
N LEU A 49 4.67 2.02 -9.84
CA LEU A 49 4.54 1.04 -10.91
C LEU A 49 3.94 -0.29 -10.43
N CYS A 50 4.31 -0.75 -9.23
CA CYS A 50 3.70 -1.94 -8.61
C CYS A 50 2.20 -1.71 -8.33
N ILE A 51 1.82 -0.54 -7.84
CA ILE A 51 0.42 -0.16 -7.64
C ILE A 51 -0.32 -0.12 -9.00
N ALA A 52 0.24 0.54 -10.02
CA ALA A 52 -0.33 0.56 -11.36
C ALA A 52 -0.60 -0.85 -11.93
N ARG A 53 0.33 -1.78 -11.71
CA ARG A 53 0.16 -3.19 -12.10
C ARG A 53 -0.98 -3.87 -11.35
N ALA A 54 -1.15 -3.56 -10.08
CA ALA A 54 -2.19 -4.15 -9.25
C ALA A 54 -3.58 -3.61 -9.63
N VAL A 55 -3.73 -2.29 -9.84
CA VAL A 55 -5.02 -1.71 -10.23
C VAL A 55 -5.44 -2.06 -11.67
N ALA A 56 -4.47 -2.34 -12.56
CA ALA A 56 -4.75 -2.68 -13.96
C ALA A 56 -5.57 -3.97 -14.17
N VAL A 57 -5.74 -4.79 -13.14
CA VAL A 57 -6.60 -5.98 -13.18
C VAL A 57 -7.97 -5.74 -12.54
N HIS A 58 -8.29 -4.49 -12.18
CA HIS A 58 -9.54 -4.09 -11.53
C HIS A 58 -9.92 -4.96 -10.32
N PRO A 59 -9.04 -5.10 -9.31
CA PRO A 59 -9.31 -5.94 -8.16
C PRO A 59 -10.40 -5.33 -7.29
N GLN A 60 -11.12 -6.15 -6.54
CA GLN A 60 -12.02 -5.66 -5.48
C GLN A 60 -11.26 -5.27 -4.21
N VAL A 61 -10.12 -5.92 -3.96
CA VAL A 61 -9.28 -5.69 -2.79
C VAL A 61 -7.82 -5.55 -3.23
N LEU A 62 -7.15 -4.50 -2.79
CA LEU A 62 -5.72 -4.29 -2.94
C LEU A 62 -5.00 -4.72 -1.66
N LEU A 63 -4.02 -5.63 -1.80
CA LEU A 63 -3.15 -6.02 -0.70
C LEU A 63 -1.78 -5.38 -0.90
N MET A 64 -1.30 -4.67 0.11
CA MET A 64 -0.01 -4.00 0.11
C MET A 64 0.80 -4.45 1.33
N ASP A 65 2.00 -4.96 1.08
CA ASP A 65 2.93 -5.39 2.12
C ASP A 65 4.09 -4.40 2.19
N GLU A 66 4.20 -3.69 3.32
CA GLU A 66 5.22 -2.69 3.59
C GLU A 66 5.43 -1.67 2.44
N PRO A 67 4.38 -1.00 1.95
CA PRO A 67 4.46 -0.22 0.70
C PRO A 67 5.43 0.96 0.74
N CYS A 68 5.92 1.39 1.90
CA CYS A 68 6.83 2.52 2.06
C CYS A 68 8.14 2.18 2.76
N SER A 69 8.43 0.91 3.08
CA SER A 69 9.56 0.54 3.96
C SER A 69 10.95 0.92 3.43
N ALA A 70 11.11 1.05 2.11
CA ALA A 70 12.38 1.37 1.46
C ALA A 70 12.39 2.76 0.81
N LEU A 71 11.46 3.64 1.18
CA LEU A 71 11.29 4.95 0.56
C LEU A 71 11.80 6.07 1.46
N ASP A 72 12.30 7.14 0.82
CA ASP A 72 12.56 8.41 1.49
C ASP A 72 11.24 9.09 1.95
N PRO A 73 11.29 10.07 2.87
CA PRO A 73 10.07 10.70 3.40
C PRO A 73 9.18 11.36 2.36
N ILE A 74 9.74 11.94 1.31
CA ILE A 74 8.96 12.61 0.24
C ILE A 74 8.22 11.55 -0.59
N SER A 75 8.92 10.49 -0.98
CA SER A 75 8.33 9.36 -1.71
C SER A 75 7.28 8.63 -0.87
N THR A 76 7.48 8.52 0.45
CA THR A 76 6.50 7.95 1.39
C THR A 76 5.20 8.75 1.38
N LEU A 77 5.27 10.08 1.52
CA LEU A 77 4.09 10.94 1.47
C LEU A 77 3.35 10.80 0.14
N ALA A 78 4.06 10.78 -0.98
CA ALA A 78 3.44 10.60 -2.29
C ALA A 78 2.69 9.25 -2.44
N ILE A 79 3.19 8.17 -1.82
CA ILE A 79 2.49 6.88 -1.77
C ILE A 79 1.28 6.94 -0.83
N GLU A 80 1.40 7.60 0.32
CA GLU A 80 0.29 7.77 1.26
C GLU A 80 -0.86 8.58 0.65
N ASP A 81 -0.55 9.66 -0.07
CA ASP A 81 -1.53 10.46 -0.82
C ASP A 81 -2.22 9.61 -1.89
N LEU A 82 -1.45 8.84 -2.67
CA LEU A 82 -1.99 7.91 -3.66
C LEU A 82 -2.91 6.86 -3.02
N ILE A 83 -2.54 6.29 -1.88
CA ILE A 83 -3.40 5.33 -1.14
C ILE A 83 -4.71 6.00 -0.73
N ASN A 84 -4.67 7.24 -0.25
CA ASN A 84 -5.87 7.97 0.13
C ASN A 84 -6.79 8.25 -1.07
N GLU A 85 -6.24 8.54 -2.25
CA GLU A 85 -7.00 8.66 -3.50
C GLU A 85 -7.66 7.33 -3.89
N LEU A 86 -6.91 6.23 -3.84
CA LEU A 86 -7.38 4.89 -4.23
C LEU A 86 -8.45 4.32 -3.27
N LYS A 87 -8.54 4.77 -2.03
CA LYS A 87 -9.57 4.35 -1.06
C LYS A 87 -10.99 4.60 -1.53
N SER A 88 -11.21 5.54 -2.46
CA SER A 88 -12.54 5.80 -3.03
C SER A 88 -13.03 4.65 -3.92
N ASP A 89 -12.12 3.93 -4.55
CA ASP A 89 -12.43 2.93 -5.57
C ASP A 89 -12.14 1.49 -5.11
N TYR A 90 -11.24 1.33 -4.12
CA TYR A 90 -10.75 0.02 -3.68
C TYR A 90 -10.86 -0.19 -2.18
N THR A 91 -11.16 -1.43 -1.77
CA THR A 91 -10.86 -1.87 -0.42
C THR A 91 -9.36 -2.17 -0.33
N ILE A 92 -8.65 -1.48 0.56
CA ILE A 92 -7.19 -1.61 0.69
C ILE A 92 -6.84 -2.25 2.02
N VAL A 93 -6.02 -3.29 1.99
CA VAL A 93 -5.43 -3.93 3.17
C VAL A 93 -3.93 -3.73 3.12
N ILE A 94 -3.37 -3.11 4.15
CA ILE A 94 -1.95 -2.80 4.25
C ILE A 94 -1.36 -3.53 5.45
N VAL A 95 -0.24 -4.22 5.24
CA VAL A 95 0.63 -4.70 6.32
C VAL A 95 1.77 -3.70 6.47
N THR A 96 1.96 -3.19 7.67
CA THR A 96 3.08 -2.28 7.99
C THR A 96 3.47 -2.39 9.45
N HIS A 97 4.75 -2.19 9.74
CA HIS A 97 5.26 -1.98 11.10
C HIS A 97 5.37 -0.49 11.45
N ASN A 98 5.07 0.41 10.50
CA ASN A 98 5.13 1.85 10.71
C ASN A 98 3.80 2.37 11.27
N MET A 99 3.74 2.53 12.58
CA MET A 99 2.55 3.02 13.29
C MET A 99 2.12 4.42 12.84
N GLN A 100 3.07 5.30 12.49
CA GLN A 100 2.75 6.65 12.02
C GLN A 100 2.06 6.60 10.65
N GLN A 101 2.50 5.70 9.77
CA GLN A 101 1.85 5.46 8.50
C GLN A 101 0.41 4.95 8.71
N ALA A 102 0.24 3.89 9.53
CA ALA A 102 -1.08 3.35 9.83
C ALA A 102 -2.02 4.43 10.39
N ALA A 103 -1.54 5.26 11.32
CA ALA A 103 -2.32 6.35 11.91
C ALA A 103 -2.76 7.42 10.89
N ARG A 104 -1.98 7.65 9.81
CA ARG A 104 -2.30 8.67 8.80
C ARG A 104 -3.27 8.20 7.72
N ILE A 105 -3.17 6.91 7.32
CA ILE A 105 -3.86 6.46 6.11
C ILE A 105 -4.95 5.41 6.35
N ALA A 106 -4.94 4.70 7.49
CA ALA A 106 -5.91 3.64 7.74
C ALA A 106 -7.20 4.17 8.37
N ASP A 107 -8.35 3.62 7.97
CA ASP A 107 -9.63 3.88 8.62
C ASP A 107 -9.82 2.96 9.82
N TYR A 108 -9.36 1.70 9.67
CA TYR A 108 -9.35 0.67 10.73
C TYR A 108 -7.97 0.08 10.85
N THR A 109 -7.59 -0.28 12.06
CA THR A 109 -6.30 -0.90 12.36
C THR A 109 -6.49 -2.23 13.10
N ALA A 110 -5.77 -3.25 12.63
CA ALA A 110 -5.71 -4.57 13.23
C ALA A 110 -4.32 -4.79 13.83
N PHE A 111 -4.23 -5.02 15.12
CA PHE A 111 -2.98 -5.34 15.80
C PHE A 111 -2.82 -6.85 15.93
N PHE A 112 -1.76 -7.37 15.34
CA PHE A 112 -1.38 -8.78 15.43
C PHE A 112 -0.18 -8.93 16.37
N ASN A 113 -0.23 -9.92 17.25
CA ASN A 113 0.82 -10.20 18.21
C ASN A 113 1.15 -11.69 18.29
N LEU A 114 2.28 -12.02 18.89
CA LEU A 114 2.74 -13.38 19.18
C LEU A 114 2.58 -13.64 20.68
N LYS A 115 1.93 -14.74 21.07
CA LYS A 115 1.87 -15.16 22.48
C LYS A 115 3.22 -15.62 23.02
N ALA A 116 4.05 -16.19 22.16
CA ALA A 116 5.42 -16.61 22.47
C ALA A 116 6.23 -16.76 21.19
N VAL A 117 7.55 -16.69 21.31
CA VAL A 117 8.47 -16.92 20.19
C VAL A 117 8.23 -18.31 19.60
N GLY A 118 8.07 -18.40 18.28
CA GLY A 118 7.78 -19.65 17.55
C GLY A 118 6.29 -20.04 17.49
N GLN A 119 5.40 -19.29 18.11
CA GLN A 119 3.95 -19.45 17.95
C GLN A 119 3.44 -18.64 16.76
N PRO A 120 2.33 -19.02 16.11
CA PRO A 120 1.72 -18.22 15.07
C PRO A 120 1.17 -16.90 15.62
N GLY A 121 1.25 -15.85 14.80
CA GLY A 121 0.60 -14.56 15.11
C GLY A 121 -0.92 -14.73 15.17
N HIS A 122 -1.56 -13.97 16.04
CA HIS A 122 -3.02 -13.91 16.15
C HIS A 122 -3.47 -12.46 16.20
N LEU A 123 -4.72 -12.22 15.80
CA LEU A 123 -5.36 -10.92 15.95
C LEU A 123 -5.58 -10.67 17.44
N GLU A 124 -4.90 -9.67 17.97
CA GLU A 124 -4.99 -9.28 19.37
C GLU A 124 -6.06 -8.20 19.59
N TYR A 125 -6.09 -7.20 18.70
CA TYR A 125 -7.02 -6.10 18.81
C TYR A 125 -7.37 -5.53 17.44
N PHE A 126 -8.63 -5.08 17.28
CA PHE A 126 -9.13 -4.43 16.06
C PHE A 126 -10.03 -3.27 16.46
N ALA A 127 -9.77 -2.09 15.90
CA ALA A 127 -10.58 -0.90 16.15
C ALA A 127 -10.49 0.08 14.96
N ASP A 128 -11.34 1.10 14.97
CA ASP A 128 -11.06 2.29 14.15
C ASP A 128 -9.71 2.89 14.55
N THR A 129 -9.04 3.49 13.58
CA THR A 129 -7.65 3.95 13.75
C THR A 129 -7.52 5.03 14.82
N ILE A 130 -8.52 5.90 14.97
CA ILE A 130 -8.51 6.96 16.00
C ILE A 130 -8.53 6.33 17.40
N THR A 131 -9.40 5.36 17.63
CA THR A 131 -9.47 4.62 18.91
C THR A 131 -8.19 3.82 19.13
N MET A 132 -7.69 3.12 18.11
CA MET A 132 -6.45 2.33 18.21
C MET A 132 -5.27 3.16 18.71
N PHE A 133 -5.08 4.38 18.20
CA PHE A 133 -3.89 5.18 18.50
C PHE A 133 -4.06 6.18 19.66
N ASN A 134 -5.27 6.64 19.93
CA ASN A 134 -5.52 7.65 20.97
C ASN A 134 -6.03 7.06 22.29
N ASN A 135 -6.76 5.95 22.24
CA ASN A 135 -7.37 5.35 23.43
C ASN A 135 -7.59 3.83 23.23
N PRO A 136 -6.51 3.05 23.04
CA PRO A 136 -6.61 1.62 22.81
C PRO A 136 -7.24 0.93 24.03
N GLN A 137 -8.24 0.06 23.79
CA GLN A 137 -8.93 -0.71 24.82
C GLN A 137 -8.25 -2.07 25.09
N ASN A 138 -6.97 -2.20 24.69
CA ASN A 138 -6.17 -3.41 24.83
C ASN A 138 -4.77 -3.04 25.33
N GLU A 139 -4.34 -3.61 26.44
CA GLU A 139 -3.06 -3.28 27.09
C GLU A 139 -1.83 -3.61 26.23
N GLU A 140 -1.87 -4.71 25.46
CA GLU A 140 -0.74 -5.10 24.58
C GLU A 140 -0.60 -4.12 23.41
N ALA A 141 -1.75 -3.68 22.84
CA ALA A 141 -1.75 -2.65 21.82
C ALA A 141 -1.24 -1.31 22.37
N GLU A 142 -1.65 -0.92 23.58
CA GLU A 142 -1.18 0.31 24.24
C GLU A 142 0.33 0.28 24.47
N ARG A 143 0.87 -0.84 24.97
CA ARG A 143 2.32 -1.03 25.15
C ARG A 143 3.08 -0.93 23.84
N TYR A 144 2.56 -1.57 22.80
CA TYR A 144 3.18 -1.55 21.47
C TYR A 144 3.21 -0.14 20.90
N ILE A 145 2.08 0.57 20.91
CA ILE A 145 1.94 1.93 20.35
C ILE A 145 2.78 2.94 21.15
N SER A 146 2.84 2.81 22.48
CA SER A 146 3.62 3.71 23.34
C SER A 146 5.13 3.41 23.33
N GLY A 147 5.59 2.36 22.65
CA GLY A 147 6.99 1.93 22.65
C GLY A 147 7.48 1.38 24.00
N ARG A 148 6.56 1.03 24.89
CA ARG A 148 6.89 0.46 26.22
C ARG A 148 7.01 -1.06 26.12
N PHE A 149 8.02 -1.52 25.40
CA PHE A 149 8.40 -2.93 25.43
C PHE A 149 9.15 -3.20 26.73
N GLY A 150 8.54 -3.96 27.63
CA GLY A 150 9.15 -4.43 28.85
C GLY A 150 9.88 -5.73 28.66
#